data_013a5e7dfbf08f0ac5d2eadddcfd3c56
#
_entry.id   013a5e7dfbf08f0ac5d2eadddcfd3c56
#
_cell.length_a   1.000
_cell.length_b   1.000
_cell.length_c   1.000
_cell.angle_alpha   90.00
_cell.angle_beta   90.00
_cell.angle_gamma   90.00
#
_symmetry.space_group_name_H-M   'P 1'
#
loop_
_entity.id
_entity.type
_entity.pdbx_description
1 polymer ?
#
loop_
_entity_poly.entity_id
_entity_poly.type
_entity_poly.pdbx_seq_one_letter_code
_entity_poly.pdbx_strand_id
1 'polypeptide(L)'
;MTFRKIDYLEWARAHMGRFKIDLAKSNIKGLTKEELGLSLDQVQLSSPTEDGIVELRDLLGKRYGLPRANIFVTSGATQAIYLSCVAAVAEGDEVLLESPNYEPLYRALQERGAEIKMLERRFERGWQLELEELERRVSRSTRAIVLTNLHNPSGVATSPEKMQTMGQIARDHGATVIVSEVYLDNTFQPGQKPAATLGPNMVSIGSLSKVYGLGGLRIGWMAGPEDLLRKARLALDYIECDLPAPSESIALAALKRGPELVLRCQQIAMRNFKIIREWIEKRDDLSWVEPAGGTVCMIKLPASVDASVLSTLLREKYGTLVVPSDFFWVKGFIRVSAGMDEDVLRQGLKNIGKAIDQLQDDRS
;
A
#
# COMPACT_ATOMS: atom_id res chain seq x y z
N MET A 1 -22.36 10.10 15.08
CA MET A 1 -21.57 9.14 14.25
C MET A 1 -20.59 8.41 15.14
N THR A 2 -20.54 7.09 15.06
CA THR A 2 -19.53 6.28 15.76
C THR A 2 -18.60 5.73 14.69
N PHE A 3 -17.32 6.10 14.71
CA PHE A 3 -16.33 5.55 13.78
C PHE A 3 -16.23 4.03 13.94
N ARG A 4 -16.22 3.33 12.80
CA ARG A 4 -16.09 1.87 12.77
C ARG A 4 -14.64 1.47 12.96
N LYS A 5 -14.43 0.32 13.59
CA LYS A 5 -13.09 -0.24 13.74
C LYS A 5 -12.52 -0.62 12.38
N ILE A 6 -11.22 -0.45 12.22
CA ILE A 6 -10.44 -1.01 11.13
C ILE A 6 -9.77 -2.26 11.69
N ASP A 7 -10.36 -3.42 11.43
CA ASP A 7 -10.00 -4.69 12.10
C ASP A 7 -8.55 -5.08 11.85
N TYR A 8 -8.06 -4.88 10.62
CA TYR A 8 -6.65 -5.07 10.31
C TYR A 8 -5.72 -4.18 11.16
N LEU A 9 -6.05 -2.90 11.34
CA LEU A 9 -5.20 -2.01 12.13
C LEU A 9 -5.26 -2.30 13.63
N GLU A 10 -6.41 -2.74 14.15
CA GLU A 10 -6.53 -3.22 15.54
C GLU A 10 -5.62 -4.44 15.74
N TRP A 11 -5.72 -5.43 14.86
CA TRP A 11 -4.87 -6.60 14.88
C TRP A 11 -3.38 -6.25 14.74
N ALA A 12 -3.04 -5.35 13.83
CA ALA A 12 -1.67 -4.89 13.62
C ALA A 12 -1.08 -4.22 14.87
N ARG A 13 -1.84 -3.33 15.53
CA ARG A 13 -1.43 -2.70 16.81
C ARG A 13 -1.25 -3.72 17.93
N ALA A 14 -2.07 -4.76 17.97
CA ALA A 14 -1.99 -5.81 18.98
C ALA A 14 -0.77 -6.73 18.81
N HIS A 15 -0.27 -6.93 17.58
CA HIS A 15 0.69 -8.00 17.29
C HIS A 15 2.00 -7.56 16.63
N MET A 16 1.99 -6.63 15.65
CA MET A 16 3.18 -6.27 14.89
C MET A 16 4.27 -5.64 15.76
N GLY A 17 5.52 -6.04 15.50
CA GLY A 17 6.69 -5.57 16.26
C GLY A 17 6.89 -6.25 17.61
N ARG A 18 6.03 -7.18 18.00
CA ARG A 18 6.11 -7.91 19.27
C ARG A 18 6.74 -9.30 19.12
N PHE A 19 6.94 -9.76 17.90
CA PHE A 19 7.50 -11.07 17.59
C PHE A 19 8.88 -10.93 16.97
N LYS A 20 9.80 -11.83 17.35
CA LYS A 20 11.14 -11.86 16.78
C LYS A 20 11.10 -12.20 15.27
N ILE A 21 10.16 -13.04 14.87
CA ILE A 21 9.92 -13.44 13.47
C ILE A 21 8.62 -12.77 13.03
N ASP A 22 8.72 -11.53 12.55
CA ASP A 22 7.56 -10.73 12.13
C ASP A 22 7.55 -10.58 10.60
N LEU A 23 6.83 -11.49 9.93
CA LEU A 23 6.58 -11.47 8.48
C LEU A 23 5.30 -10.71 8.11
N ALA A 24 4.63 -10.07 9.07
CA ALA A 24 3.40 -9.32 8.84
C ALA A 24 3.66 -7.86 8.43
N LYS A 25 4.80 -7.28 8.80
CA LYS A 25 5.19 -5.92 8.42
C LYS A 25 5.24 -5.78 6.90
N SER A 26 4.72 -4.67 6.40
CA SER A 26 4.61 -4.41 4.96
C SER A 26 5.55 -3.32 4.45
N ASN A 27 6.54 -2.94 5.24
CA ASN A 27 7.58 -1.98 4.88
C ASN A 27 8.95 -2.67 4.82
N ILE A 28 9.86 -2.07 4.07
CA ILE A 28 11.26 -2.46 4.10
C ILE A 28 11.84 -2.20 5.50
N LYS A 29 12.88 -2.92 5.87
CA LYS A 29 13.67 -2.64 7.08
C LYS A 29 14.01 -1.16 7.15
N GLY A 30 13.73 -0.53 8.30
CA GLY A 30 13.97 0.89 8.54
C GLY A 30 15.43 1.29 8.41
N LEU A 31 15.66 2.59 8.33
CA LEU A 31 16.96 3.22 8.31
C LEU A 31 17.23 3.89 9.66
N THR A 32 18.48 3.87 10.08
CA THR A 32 18.99 4.72 11.19
C THR A 32 19.29 6.13 10.66
N LYS A 33 19.46 7.09 11.56
CA LYS A 33 19.89 8.45 11.18
C LYS A 33 21.27 8.46 10.53
N GLU A 34 22.15 7.57 10.97
CA GLU A 34 23.52 7.39 10.43
C GLU A 34 23.47 6.86 8.99
N GLU A 35 22.65 5.84 8.72
CA GLU A 35 22.43 5.29 7.37
C GLU A 35 21.81 6.33 6.43
N LEU A 36 20.95 7.21 6.96
CA LEU A 36 20.37 8.32 6.20
C LEU A 36 21.38 9.48 6.03
N GLY A 37 22.49 9.50 6.79
CA GLY A 37 23.46 10.61 6.78
C GLY A 37 22.85 11.92 7.28
N LEU A 38 21.89 11.85 8.20
CA LEU A 38 21.13 13.00 8.69
C LEU A 38 21.93 13.72 9.79
N SER A 39 22.17 15.03 9.60
CA SER A 39 22.62 15.94 10.65
C SER A 39 21.44 16.69 11.28
N LEU A 40 21.50 16.97 12.58
CA LEU A 40 20.47 17.75 13.26
C LEU A 40 20.37 19.18 12.71
N ASP A 41 21.44 19.75 12.17
CA ASP A 41 21.44 21.07 11.54
C ASP A 41 20.55 21.15 10.29
N GLN A 42 20.18 20.01 9.73
CA GLN A 42 19.27 19.91 8.58
C GLN A 42 17.79 19.84 8.99
N VAL A 43 17.52 19.71 10.31
CA VAL A 43 16.18 19.53 10.84
C VAL A 43 15.58 20.88 11.22
N GLN A 44 14.57 21.33 10.49
CA GLN A 44 13.82 22.55 10.80
C GLN A 44 12.78 22.27 11.88
N LEU A 45 12.69 23.15 12.87
CA LEU A 45 11.69 23.04 13.95
C LEU A 45 10.42 23.85 13.68
N SER A 46 10.48 24.76 12.70
CA SER A 46 9.36 25.61 12.30
C SER A 46 9.16 25.54 10.80
N SER A 47 7.92 25.48 10.36
CA SER A 47 7.59 25.57 8.93
C SER A 47 7.87 26.98 8.39
N PRO A 48 8.49 27.09 7.21
CA PRO A 48 8.77 28.41 6.61
C PRO A 48 7.52 29.07 6.02
N THR A 49 6.49 28.31 5.74
CA THR A 49 5.20 28.75 5.20
C THR A 49 4.06 27.93 5.80
N GLU A 50 2.82 28.45 5.71
CA GLU A 50 1.60 27.73 6.11
C GLU A 50 1.37 26.42 5.31
N ASP A 51 2.01 26.30 4.15
CA ASP A 51 1.97 25.10 3.30
C ASP A 51 3.15 24.13 3.52
N GLY A 52 3.94 24.32 4.58
CA GLY A 52 5.09 23.49 4.91
C GLY A 52 6.35 23.84 4.13
N ILE A 53 7.21 22.86 3.90
CA ILE A 53 8.49 23.03 3.20
C ILE A 53 8.27 22.99 1.68
N VAL A 54 8.39 24.15 1.05
CA VAL A 54 8.14 24.36 -0.39
C VAL A 54 9.01 23.45 -1.25
N GLU A 55 10.29 23.31 -0.90
CA GLU A 55 11.25 22.46 -1.64
C GLU A 55 10.84 20.98 -1.66
N LEU A 56 10.15 20.52 -0.63
CA LEU A 56 9.64 19.13 -0.60
C LEU A 56 8.58 18.93 -1.68
N ARG A 57 7.65 19.87 -1.81
CA ARG A 57 6.61 19.80 -2.86
C ARG A 57 7.19 20.00 -4.25
N ASP A 58 8.19 20.87 -4.41
CA ASP A 58 8.90 21.06 -5.69
C ASP A 58 9.63 19.78 -6.11
N LEU A 59 10.30 19.10 -5.17
CA LEU A 59 10.99 17.84 -5.43
C LEU A 59 10.00 16.74 -5.86
N LEU A 60 8.86 16.64 -5.17
CA LEU A 60 7.79 15.71 -5.54
C LEU A 60 7.18 16.10 -6.89
N GLY A 61 6.90 17.38 -7.13
CA GLY A 61 6.41 17.87 -8.42
C GLY A 61 7.35 17.49 -9.57
N LYS A 62 8.64 17.69 -9.40
CA LYS A 62 9.66 17.30 -10.39
C LYS A 62 9.64 15.79 -10.64
N ARG A 63 9.47 14.99 -9.59
CA ARG A 63 9.40 13.52 -9.68
C ARG A 63 8.20 13.04 -10.50
N TYR A 64 7.04 13.68 -10.35
CA TYR A 64 5.81 13.36 -11.09
C TYR A 64 5.73 14.09 -12.44
N GLY A 65 6.61 15.06 -12.72
CA GLY A 65 6.45 15.94 -13.89
C GLY A 65 5.21 16.82 -13.80
N LEU A 66 4.81 17.19 -12.58
CA LEU A 66 3.62 18.00 -12.27
C LEU A 66 3.99 19.31 -11.58
N PRO A 67 3.22 20.40 -11.77
CA PRO A 67 3.36 21.61 -11.00
C PRO A 67 3.19 21.38 -9.50
N ARG A 68 3.77 22.26 -8.65
CA ARG A 68 3.62 22.22 -7.19
C ARG A 68 2.16 22.20 -6.74
N ALA A 69 1.28 22.93 -7.41
CA ALA A 69 -0.16 22.99 -7.11
C ALA A 69 -0.86 21.62 -7.22
N ASN A 70 -0.26 20.68 -7.96
CA ASN A 70 -0.73 19.31 -8.11
C ASN A 70 -0.10 18.33 -7.09
N ILE A 71 0.59 18.85 -6.06
CA ILE A 71 1.22 18.07 -4.99
C ILE A 71 0.70 18.54 -3.63
N PHE A 72 0.23 17.59 -2.84
CA PHE A 72 -0.24 17.84 -1.48
C PHE A 72 0.40 16.86 -0.51
N VAL A 73 1.22 17.33 0.43
CA VAL A 73 1.91 16.52 1.45
C VAL A 73 0.95 16.24 2.61
N THR A 74 1.06 15.07 3.22
CA THR A 74 0.16 14.57 4.27
C THR A 74 0.91 13.82 5.36
N SER A 75 0.30 13.65 6.53
CA SER A 75 0.80 12.81 7.63
C SER A 75 0.73 11.31 7.31
N GLY A 76 1.44 10.90 6.24
CA GLY A 76 1.50 9.55 5.70
C GLY A 76 0.35 9.20 4.75
N ALA A 77 0.49 8.08 4.06
CA ALA A 77 -0.52 7.63 3.08
C ALA A 77 -1.90 7.39 3.69
N THR A 78 -2.02 7.07 4.97
CA THR A 78 -3.33 6.87 5.62
C THR A 78 -4.16 8.14 5.63
N GLN A 79 -3.54 9.28 5.92
CA GLN A 79 -4.21 10.59 5.84
C GLN A 79 -4.52 10.95 4.37
N ALA A 80 -3.58 10.72 3.44
CA ALA A 80 -3.81 10.92 2.01
C ALA A 80 -5.00 10.10 1.49
N ILE A 81 -5.13 8.82 1.88
CA ILE A 81 -6.28 7.97 1.55
C ILE A 81 -7.58 8.58 2.06
N TYR A 82 -7.63 8.95 3.34
CA TYR A 82 -8.84 9.53 3.92
C TYR A 82 -9.23 10.84 3.24
N LEU A 83 -8.27 11.75 3.07
CA LEU A 83 -8.51 13.06 2.45
C LEU A 83 -8.90 12.93 0.97
N SER A 84 -8.32 11.99 0.21
CA SER A 84 -8.73 11.75 -1.17
C SER A 84 -10.18 11.25 -1.28
N CYS A 85 -10.60 10.37 -0.36
CA CYS A 85 -11.99 9.91 -0.27
C CYS A 85 -12.92 11.07 0.12
N VAL A 86 -12.55 11.90 1.10
CA VAL A 86 -13.33 13.08 1.52
C VAL A 86 -13.49 14.08 0.38
N ALA A 87 -12.44 14.30 -0.40
CA ALA A 87 -12.45 15.27 -1.51
C ALA A 87 -13.23 14.80 -2.74
N ALA A 88 -13.26 13.48 -2.99
CA ALA A 88 -13.83 12.90 -4.20
C ALA A 88 -15.25 12.33 -4.02
N VAL A 89 -15.66 11.98 -2.78
CA VAL A 89 -16.86 11.17 -2.52
C VAL A 89 -17.79 11.85 -1.50
N ALA A 90 -19.05 12.01 -1.86
CA ALA A 90 -20.14 12.43 -0.96
C ALA A 90 -20.94 11.22 -0.46
N GLU A 91 -21.80 11.45 0.53
CA GLU A 91 -22.76 10.44 1.02
C GLU A 91 -23.70 10.00 -0.12
N GLY A 92 -23.87 8.69 -0.28
CA GLY A 92 -24.69 8.09 -1.33
C GLY A 92 -24.02 7.96 -2.70
N ASP A 93 -22.82 8.46 -2.89
CA ASP A 93 -22.08 8.29 -4.13
C ASP A 93 -21.65 6.83 -4.34
N GLU A 94 -21.80 6.33 -5.57
CA GLU A 94 -21.29 5.01 -5.96
C GLU A 94 -19.78 5.03 -6.12
N VAL A 95 -19.09 4.05 -5.53
CA VAL A 95 -17.65 3.87 -5.65
C VAL A 95 -17.30 2.44 -6.05
N LEU A 96 -16.44 2.27 -7.03
CA LEU A 96 -15.86 0.98 -7.38
C LEU A 96 -14.54 0.80 -6.62
N LEU A 97 -14.43 -0.26 -5.83
CA LEU A 97 -13.26 -0.57 -5.02
C LEU A 97 -12.71 -1.95 -5.39
N GLU A 98 -11.41 -2.07 -5.67
CA GLU A 98 -10.81 -3.38 -5.93
C GLU A 98 -10.91 -4.31 -4.71
N SER A 99 -11.01 -5.62 -4.96
CA SER A 99 -10.99 -6.66 -3.94
C SER A 99 -10.21 -7.89 -4.45
N PRO A 100 -9.31 -8.50 -3.64
CA PRO A 100 -8.94 -8.12 -2.28
C PRO A 100 -8.24 -6.76 -2.19
N ASN A 101 -8.26 -6.13 -1.00
CA ASN A 101 -7.65 -4.83 -0.85
C ASN A 101 -7.24 -4.50 0.61
N TYR A 102 -6.57 -3.37 0.78
CA TYR A 102 -6.15 -2.82 2.07
C TYR A 102 -7.34 -2.17 2.78
N GLU A 103 -7.80 -2.76 3.90
CA GLU A 103 -9.03 -2.38 4.62
C GLU A 103 -9.21 -0.86 4.86
N PRO A 104 -8.18 -0.06 5.19
CA PRO A 104 -8.35 1.38 5.33
C PRO A 104 -8.94 2.11 4.13
N LEU A 105 -8.75 1.61 2.89
CA LEU A 105 -9.41 2.16 1.71
C LEU A 105 -10.92 1.96 1.78
N TYR A 106 -11.36 0.74 2.11
CA TYR A 106 -12.78 0.42 2.28
C TYR A 106 -13.41 1.25 3.41
N ARG A 107 -12.75 1.31 4.58
CA ARG A 107 -13.28 2.01 5.74
C ARG A 107 -13.39 3.51 5.51
N ALA A 108 -12.42 4.13 4.84
CA ALA A 108 -12.50 5.55 4.49
C ALA A 108 -13.72 5.86 3.62
N LEU A 109 -14.02 5.02 2.63
CA LEU A 109 -15.22 5.14 1.79
C LEU A 109 -16.50 4.88 2.57
N GLN A 110 -16.51 3.87 3.43
CA GLN A 110 -17.66 3.52 4.26
C GLN A 110 -18.01 4.66 5.25
N GLU A 111 -17.03 5.31 5.85
CA GLU A 111 -17.24 6.47 6.73
C GLU A 111 -17.75 7.71 5.95
N ARG A 112 -17.52 7.77 4.64
CA ARG A 112 -18.11 8.77 3.77
C ARG A 112 -19.58 8.48 3.40
N GLY A 113 -20.10 7.30 3.77
CA GLY A 113 -21.44 6.87 3.38
C GLY A 113 -21.55 6.47 1.90
N ALA A 114 -20.44 6.07 1.28
CA ALA A 114 -20.41 5.64 -0.11
C ALA A 114 -21.14 4.30 -0.33
N GLU A 115 -21.78 4.16 -1.49
CA GLU A 115 -22.25 2.88 -2.01
C GLU A 115 -21.11 2.13 -2.69
N ILE A 116 -20.49 1.18 -1.98
CA ILE A 116 -19.28 0.51 -2.42
C ILE A 116 -19.61 -0.74 -3.21
N LYS A 117 -19.18 -0.80 -4.48
CA LYS A 117 -19.24 -1.99 -5.35
C LYS A 117 -17.83 -2.52 -5.57
N MET A 118 -17.64 -3.85 -5.40
CA MET A 118 -16.32 -4.46 -5.51
C MET A 118 -15.93 -4.75 -6.96
N LEU A 119 -14.70 -4.42 -7.34
CA LEU A 119 -14.02 -4.88 -8.56
C LEU A 119 -13.11 -6.04 -8.20
N GLU A 120 -13.49 -7.26 -8.56
CA GLU A 120 -12.76 -8.44 -8.15
C GLU A 120 -11.46 -8.65 -8.94
N ARG A 121 -10.39 -8.90 -8.21
CA ARG A 121 -9.15 -9.50 -8.71
C ARG A 121 -9.13 -10.97 -8.30
N ARG A 122 -8.90 -11.86 -9.24
CA ARG A 122 -8.92 -13.31 -9.00
C ARG A 122 -7.53 -13.91 -9.09
N PHE A 123 -7.21 -14.83 -8.18
CA PHE A 123 -5.93 -15.55 -8.19
C PHE A 123 -5.70 -16.27 -9.52
N GLU A 124 -6.71 -16.95 -10.04
CA GLU A 124 -6.70 -17.71 -11.30
C GLU A 124 -6.48 -16.83 -12.53
N ARG A 125 -6.64 -15.50 -12.38
CA ARG A 125 -6.35 -14.47 -13.39
C ARG A 125 -5.10 -13.66 -13.06
N GLY A 126 -4.21 -14.21 -12.21
CA GLY A 126 -2.99 -13.52 -11.81
C GLY A 126 -3.22 -12.22 -11.03
N TRP A 127 -4.33 -12.10 -10.31
CA TRP A 127 -4.75 -10.89 -9.59
C TRP A 127 -4.88 -9.64 -10.48
N GLN A 128 -5.07 -9.80 -11.78
CA GLN A 128 -5.25 -8.68 -12.70
C GLN A 128 -6.68 -8.12 -12.64
N LEU A 129 -6.80 -6.80 -12.82
CA LEU A 129 -8.09 -6.16 -13.07
C LEU A 129 -8.50 -6.40 -14.51
N GLU A 130 -9.76 -6.77 -14.73
CA GLU A 130 -10.33 -6.96 -16.06
C GLU A 130 -11.04 -5.66 -16.50
N LEU A 131 -10.64 -5.10 -17.66
CA LEU A 131 -11.24 -3.86 -18.18
C LEU A 131 -12.72 -4.03 -18.53
N GLU A 132 -13.09 -5.17 -19.06
CA GLU A 132 -14.47 -5.52 -19.41
C GLU A 132 -15.37 -5.54 -18.16
N GLU A 133 -14.82 -5.98 -17.01
CA GLU A 133 -15.55 -5.94 -15.74
C GLU A 133 -15.70 -4.51 -15.25
N LEU A 134 -14.69 -3.67 -15.40
CA LEU A 134 -14.77 -2.25 -15.08
C LEU A 134 -15.81 -1.55 -15.94
N GLU A 135 -15.77 -1.72 -17.27
CA GLU A 135 -16.73 -1.12 -18.22
C GLU A 135 -18.17 -1.52 -17.90
N ARG A 136 -18.39 -2.78 -17.52
CA ARG A 136 -19.72 -3.27 -17.15
C ARG A 136 -20.25 -2.69 -15.84
N ARG A 137 -19.36 -2.34 -14.89
CA ARG A 137 -19.74 -1.89 -13.55
C ARG A 137 -19.78 -0.39 -13.39
N VAL A 138 -18.96 0.34 -14.14
CA VAL A 138 -18.94 1.80 -14.08
C VAL A 138 -20.24 2.37 -14.62
N SER A 139 -20.76 3.40 -13.98
CA SER A 139 -21.98 4.08 -14.38
C SER A 139 -21.84 5.59 -14.22
N ARG A 140 -22.83 6.34 -14.66
CA ARG A 140 -22.89 7.81 -14.42
C ARG A 140 -23.05 8.17 -12.93
N SER A 141 -23.42 7.22 -12.09
CA SER A 141 -23.46 7.37 -10.64
C SER A 141 -22.12 7.14 -9.97
N THR A 142 -21.18 6.49 -10.67
CA THR A 142 -19.83 6.22 -10.14
C THR A 142 -19.05 7.53 -10.02
N ARG A 143 -18.57 7.84 -8.80
CA ARG A 143 -17.79 9.05 -8.49
C ARG A 143 -16.32 8.77 -8.30
N ALA A 144 -15.98 7.57 -7.85
CA ALA A 144 -14.59 7.17 -7.73
C ALA A 144 -14.35 5.70 -8.06
N ILE A 145 -13.15 5.40 -8.53
CA ILE A 145 -12.58 4.06 -8.66
C ILE A 145 -11.34 4.06 -7.76
N VAL A 146 -11.27 3.14 -6.81
CA VAL A 146 -10.21 3.13 -5.79
C VAL A 146 -9.40 1.84 -5.89
N LEU A 147 -8.09 1.99 -6.08
CA LEU A 147 -7.16 0.92 -6.43
C LEU A 147 -5.86 1.03 -5.66
N THR A 148 -5.06 -0.03 -5.71
CA THR A 148 -3.64 -0.01 -5.32
C THR A 148 -2.74 -0.45 -6.47
N ASN A 149 -1.60 0.19 -6.66
CA ASN A 149 -0.55 -0.21 -7.61
C ASN A 149 0.84 0.09 -7.02
N LEU A 150 1.71 -0.88 -6.72
CA LEU A 150 1.47 -2.32 -6.85
C LEU A 150 0.35 -2.78 -5.91
N HIS A 151 -0.38 -3.80 -6.34
CA HIS A 151 -1.55 -4.29 -5.61
C HIS A 151 -1.19 -4.80 -4.20
N ASN A 152 -1.87 -4.31 -3.19
CA ASN A 152 -1.80 -4.82 -1.83
C ASN A 152 -3.09 -5.62 -1.54
N PRO A 153 -2.99 -6.96 -1.39
CA PRO A 153 -1.83 -7.68 -0.79
C PRO A 153 -0.93 -8.48 -1.75
N SER A 154 -1.19 -8.57 -3.05
CA SER A 154 -0.50 -9.56 -3.92
C SER A 154 0.86 -9.11 -4.48
N GLY A 155 1.13 -7.82 -4.55
CA GLY A 155 2.36 -7.28 -5.15
C GLY A 155 2.36 -7.24 -6.69
N VAL A 156 1.26 -7.61 -7.36
CA VAL A 156 1.17 -7.53 -8.83
C VAL A 156 1.05 -6.08 -9.31
N ALA A 157 1.52 -5.81 -10.53
CA ALA A 157 1.40 -4.51 -11.16
C ALA A 157 0.23 -4.49 -12.16
N THR A 158 -0.45 -3.36 -12.23
CA THR A 158 -1.29 -2.98 -13.37
C THR A 158 -0.42 -2.18 -14.33
N SER A 159 -0.39 -2.53 -15.62
CA SER A 159 0.45 -1.82 -16.59
C SER A 159 -0.01 -0.37 -16.78
N PRO A 160 0.90 0.55 -17.18
CA PRO A 160 0.55 1.94 -17.47
C PRO A 160 -0.56 2.09 -18.51
N GLU A 161 -0.54 1.25 -19.56
CA GLU A 161 -1.55 1.26 -20.63
C GLU A 161 -2.93 0.89 -20.08
N LYS A 162 -3.00 -0.19 -19.29
CA LYS A 162 -4.24 -0.60 -18.63
C LYS A 162 -4.73 0.46 -17.64
N MET A 163 -3.82 1.05 -16.86
CA MET A 163 -4.15 2.13 -15.93
C MET A 163 -4.67 3.37 -16.65
N GLN A 164 -4.06 3.74 -17.78
CA GLN A 164 -4.51 4.85 -18.61
C GLN A 164 -5.91 4.59 -19.20
N THR A 165 -6.16 3.37 -19.69
CA THR A 165 -7.50 2.97 -20.18
C THR A 165 -8.54 3.06 -19.06
N MET A 166 -8.23 2.59 -17.85
CA MET A 166 -9.12 2.75 -16.68
C MET A 166 -9.40 4.22 -16.37
N GLY A 167 -8.38 5.08 -16.44
CA GLY A 167 -8.52 6.53 -16.28
C GLY A 167 -9.46 7.14 -17.33
N GLN A 168 -9.38 6.69 -18.57
CA GLN A 168 -10.26 7.14 -19.65
C GLN A 168 -11.70 6.70 -19.41
N ILE A 169 -11.94 5.41 -19.12
CA ILE A 169 -13.27 4.88 -18.81
C ILE A 169 -13.89 5.67 -17.65
N ALA A 170 -13.13 5.89 -16.56
CA ALA A 170 -13.59 6.67 -15.42
C ALA A 170 -13.98 8.10 -15.81
N ARG A 171 -13.16 8.77 -16.63
CA ARG A 171 -13.38 10.15 -17.10
C ARG A 171 -14.65 10.27 -17.94
N ASP A 172 -14.93 9.31 -18.80
CA ASP A 172 -16.12 9.30 -19.66
C ASP A 172 -17.43 9.19 -18.83
N HIS A 173 -17.31 8.74 -17.56
CA HIS A 173 -18.40 8.67 -16.60
C HIS A 173 -18.34 9.76 -15.51
N GLY A 174 -17.35 10.68 -15.57
CA GLY A 174 -17.18 11.75 -14.58
C GLY A 174 -16.59 11.28 -13.25
N ALA A 175 -15.93 10.13 -13.23
CA ALA A 175 -15.33 9.55 -12.04
C ALA A 175 -13.83 9.89 -11.88
N THR A 176 -13.38 9.96 -10.63
CA THR A 176 -11.95 10.10 -10.24
C THR A 176 -11.35 8.71 -10.01
N VAL A 177 -10.11 8.48 -10.45
CA VAL A 177 -9.36 7.27 -10.10
C VAL A 177 -8.36 7.58 -9.00
N ILE A 178 -8.51 6.96 -7.82
CA ILE A 178 -7.63 7.12 -6.67
C ILE A 178 -6.76 5.87 -6.57
N VAL A 179 -5.44 6.03 -6.69
CA VAL A 179 -4.50 4.90 -6.67
C VAL A 179 -3.50 5.05 -5.54
N SER A 180 -3.54 4.11 -4.59
CA SER A 180 -2.51 4.03 -3.55
C SER A 180 -1.28 3.33 -4.12
N GLU A 181 -0.20 4.09 -4.31
CA GLU A 181 1.01 3.68 -5.02
C GLU A 181 2.24 3.60 -4.10
N VAL A 182 2.01 3.29 -2.83
CA VAL A 182 3.07 3.27 -1.80
C VAL A 182 4.19 2.26 -2.06
N TYR A 183 4.02 1.34 -3.01
CA TYR A 183 5.01 0.35 -3.44
C TYR A 183 5.56 0.59 -4.85
N LEU A 184 4.99 1.52 -5.61
CA LEU A 184 5.28 1.68 -7.05
C LEU A 184 6.77 1.89 -7.33
N ASP A 185 7.48 2.63 -6.47
CA ASP A 185 8.92 2.88 -6.61
C ASP A 185 9.78 1.63 -6.50
N ASN A 186 9.26 0.58 -5.86
CA ASN A 186 9.92 -0.72 -5.75
C ASN A 186 9.37 -1.73 -6.78
N THR A 187 9.06 -1.27 -7.97
CA THR A 187 8.73 -2.19 -9.09
C THR A 187 9.99 -2.82 -9.66
N PHE A 188 9.86 -4.09 -10.07
CA PHE A 188 10.91 -4.81 -10.83
C PHE A 188 10.64 -4.77 -12.34
N GLN A 189 9.48 -4.25 -12.73
CA GLN A 189 9.08 -4.09 -14.12
C GLN A 189 9.43 -2.67 -14.61
N PRO A 190 10.17 -2.53 -15.70
CA PRO A 190 10.48 -1.22 -16.27
C PRO A 190 9.22 -0.55 -16.82
N GLY A 191 9.24 0.78 -16.91
CA GLY A 191 8.20 1.55 -17.57
C GLY A 191 6.94 1.83 -16.73
N GLN A 192 6.87 1.38 -15.46
CA GLN A 192 5.77 1.76 -14.57
C GLN A 192 5.72 3.27 -14.37
N LYS A 193 4.51 3.82 -14.37
CA LYS A 193 4.26 5.26 -14.23
C LYS A 193 3.22 5.52 -13.14
N PRO A 194 3.36 6.61 -12.36
CA PRO A 194 2.34 7.01 -11.40
C PRO A 194 1.01 7.35 -12.11
N ALA A 195 -0.11 6.97 -11.52
CA ALA A 195 -1.44 7.19 -12.08
C ALA A 195 -1.71 8.67 -12.40
N ALA A 196 -1.31 9.59 -11.52
CA ALA A 196 -1.48 11.02 -11.72
C ALA A 196 -0.83 11.57 -13.01
N THR A 197 0.10 10.82 -13.63
CA THR A 197 0.73 11.19 -14.91
C THR A 197 0.03 10.59 -16.13
N LEU A 198 -0.98 9.73 -15.92
CA LEU A 198 -1.66 8.97 -16.96
C LEU A 198 -3.03 9.53 -17.32
N GLY A 199 -3.58 10.43 -16.51
CA GLY A 199 -4.86 11.07 -16.80
C GLY A 199 -5.20 12.23 -15.87
N PRO A 200 -5.97 13.22 -16.36
CA PRO A 200 -6.29 14.44 -15.60
C PRO A 200 -7.28 14.22 -14.45
N ASN A 201 -7.92 13.05 -14.37
CA ASN A 201 -8.86 12.65 -13.31
C ASN A 201 -8.24 11.61 -12.36
N MET A 202 -6.92 11.46 -12.36
CA MET A 202 -6.23 10.42 -11.59
C MET A 202 -5.42 11.01 -10.45
N VAL A 203 -5.43 10.32 -9.31
CA VAL A 203 -4.71 10.69 -8.09
C VAL A 203 -3.77 9.57 -7.68
N SER A 204 -2.50 9.90 -7.52
CA SER A 204 -1.47 9.01 -6.96
C SER A 204 -1.29 9.32 -5.47
N ILE A 205 -1.27 8.29 -4.63
CA ILE A 205 -0.92 8.41 -3.22
C ILE A 205 0.42 7.73 -2.97
N GLY A 206 1.41 8.51 -2.56
CA GLY A 206 2.74 8.04 -2.22
C GLY A 206 3.06 8.14 -0.72
N SER A 207 4.19 7.53 -0.31
CA SER A 207 4.62 7.58 1.10
C SER A 207 6.07 7.15 1.28
N LEU A 208 6.73 7.71 2.29
CA LEU A 208 8.05 7.26 2.74
C LEU A 208 8.01 5.98 3.60
N SER A 209 6.82 5.47 3.92
CA SER A 209 6.67 4.37 4.90
C SER A 209 7.12 3.01 4.37
N LYS A 210 6.87 2.70 3.09
CA LYS A 210 7.03 1.35 2.55
C LYS A 210 8.39 1.11 1.91
N VAL A 211 8.63 1.71 0.77
CA VAL A 211 9.85 1.53 -0.04
C VAL A 211 11.07 2.17 0.64
N TYR A 212 10.87 3.29 1.32
CA TYR A 212 11.96 4.05 1.94
C TYR A 212 12.28 3.62 3.38
N GLY A 213 11.39 2.83 4.02
CA GLY A 213 11.60 2.37 5.40
C GLY A 213 11.50 3.47 6.47
N LEU A 214 10.93 4.62 6.12
CA LEU A 214 10.87 5.82 6.98
C LEU A 214 9.45 6.06 7.52
N GLY A 215 8.74 4.99 7.87
CA GLY A 215 7.37 5.05 8.35
C GLY A 215 7.16 5.89 9.62
N GLY A 216 8.18 6.03 10.44
CA GLY A 216 8.16 6.86 11.66
C GLY A 216 8.05 8.37 11.39
N LEU A 217 8.46 8.84 10.22
CA LEU A 217 8.35 10.25 9.84
C LEU A 217 6.91 10.70 9.59
N ARG A 218 6.00 9.77 9.34
CA ARG A 218 4.60 10.09 8.98
C ARG A 218 4.49 11.06 7.81
N ILE A 219 5.25 10.85 6.75
CA ILE A 219 5.16 11.62 5.50
C ILE A 219 4.63 10.75 4.36
N GLY A 220 3.58 11.27 3.73
CA GLY A 220 2.98 10.80 2.50
C GLY A 220 2.56 12.00 1.65
N TRP A 221 1.96 11.74 0.50
CA TRP A 221 1.50 12.80 -0.40
C TRP A 221 0.41 12.31 -1.33
N MET A 222 -0.35 13.25 -1.85
CA MET A 222 -1.23 13.11 -2.99
C MET A 222 -0.61 13.89 -4.17
N ALA A 223 -0.66 13.30 -5.36
CA ALA A 223 -0.38 13.98 -6.62
C ALA A 223 -1.60 13.81 -7.54
N GLY A 224 -2.11 14.89 -8.15
CA GLY A 224 -3.31 14.80 -8.96
C GLY A 224 -3.94 16.15 -9.30
N PRO A 225 -5.24 16.17 -9.66
CA PRO A 225 -5.94 17.41 -10.04
C PRO A 225 -5.94 18.45 -8.92
N GLU A 226 -5.56 19.69 -9.24
CA GLU A 226 -5.46 20.78 -8.27
C GLU A 226 -6.77 21.01 -7.50
N ASP A 227 -7.92 20.99 -8.19
CA ASP A 227 -9.23 21.18 -7.56
C ASP A 227 -9.55 20.13 -6.50
N LEU A 228 -9.16 18.87 -6.74
CA LEU A 228 -9.33 17.80 -5.76
C LEU A 228 -8.38 18.00 -4.57
N LEU A 229 -7.13 18.35 -4.83
CA LEU A 229 -6.15 18.60 -3.77
C LEU A 229 -6.55 19.80 -2.91
N ARG A 230 -7.13 20.86 -3.50
CA ARG A 230 -7.68 21.99 -2.76
C ARG A 230 -8.82 21.58 -1.81
N LYS A 231 -9.73 20.71 -2.26
CA LYS A 231 -10.77 20.15 -1.39
C LYS A 231 -10.18 19.29 -0.26
N ALA A 232 -9.14 18.51 -0.56
CA ALA A 232 -8.41 17.75 0.44
C ALA A 232 -7.73 18.64 1.49
N ARG A 233 -7.15 19.78 1.06
CA ARG A 233 -6.57 20.79 1.96
C ARG A 233 -7.62 21.35 2.91
N LEU A 234 -8.78 21.79 2.40
CA LEU A 234 -9.87 22.29 3.24
C LEU A 234 -10.34 21.25 4.28
N ALA A 235 -10.33 19.98 3.92
CA ALA A 235 -10.66 18.91 4.87
C ALA A 235 -9.55 18.69 5.91
N LEU A 236 -8.29 18.88 5.53
CA LEU A 236 -7.16 18.78 6.46
C LEU A 236 -7.23 19.84 7.56
N ASP A 237 -7.64 21.07 7.26
CA ASP A 237 -7.73 22.20 8.22
C ASP A 237 -8.59 21.86 9.45
N TYR A 238 -9.50 20.88 9.36
CA TYR A 238 -10.29 20.39 10.49
C TYR A 238 -9.55 19.35 11.36
N ILE A 239 -8.37 18.88 10.93
CA ILE A 239 -7.63 17.77 11.59
C ILE A 239 -6.26 18.25 12.04
N GLU A 240 -5.56 18.98 11.18
CA GLU A 240 -4.15 19.35 11.33
C GLU A 240 -3.89 20.65 10.53
N CYS A 241 -3.48 21.71 11.20
CA CYS A 241 -3.20 22.99 10.52
C CYS A 241 -1.94 22.88 9.66
N ASP A 242 -0.86 22.35 10.26
CA ASP A 242 0.47 22.25 9.64
C ASP A 242 1.07 20.87 9.88
N LEU A 243 1.83 20.39 8.90
CA LEU A 243 2.62 19.17 9.06
C LEU A 243 3.84 19.43 9.96
N PRO A 244 4.34 18.38 10.66
CA PRO A 244 5.54 18.51 11.48
C PRO A 244 6.77 18.89 10.63
N ALA A 245 7.26 20.12 10.74
CA ALA A 245 8.43 20.61 10.01
C ALA A 245 9.68 19.73 10.15
N PRO A 246 9.99 19.13 11.32
CA PRO A 246 11.06 18.14 11.42
C PRO A 246 10.88 16.94 10.49
N SER A 247 9.66 16.43 10.37
CA SER A 247 9.37 15.29 9.48
C SER A 247 9.52 15.65 8.02
N GLU A 248 9.05 16.84 7.61
CA GLU A 248 9.19 17.33 6.23
C GLU A 248 10.65 17.56 5.85
N SER A 249 11.46 18.17 6.73
CA SER A 249 12.88 18.41 6.46
C SER A 249 13.67 17.10 6.33
N ILE A 250 13.40 16.11 7.17
CA ILE A 250 13.99 14.77 7.04
C ILE A 250 13.49 14.09 5.78
N ALA A 251 12.22 14.23 5.43
CA ALA A 251 11.65 13.69 4.20
C ALA A 251 12.32 14.29 2.95
N LEU A 252 12.57 15.60 2.94
CA LEU A 252 13.30 16.27 1.87
C LEU A 252 14.72 15.72 1.71
N ALA A 253 15.44 15.55 2.82
CA ALA A 253 16.79 14.96 2.81
C ALA A 253 16.75 13.51 2.28
N ALA A 254 15.78 12.71 2.71
CA ALA A 254 15.60 11.33 2.25
C ALA A 254 15.27 11.25 0.76
N LEU A 255 14.37 12.08 0.26
CA LEU A 255 13.95 12.08 -1.16
C LEU A 255 15.05 12.58 -2.10
N LYS A 256 15.95 13.44 -1.64
CA LYS A 256 17.19 13.80 -2.38
C LYS A 256 18.08 12.58 -2.62
N ARG A 257 18.04 11.58 -1.74
CA ARG A 257 18.70 10.27 -1.88
C ARG A 257 17.74 9.18 -2.40
N GLY A 258 16.57 9.57 -2.91
CA GLY A 258 15.51 8.67 -3.33
C GLY A 258 15.98 7.47 -4.17
N PRO A 259 16.75 7.67 -5.27
CA PRO A 259 17.24 6.56 -6.10
C PRO A 259 18.04 5.52 -5.34
N GLU A 260 18.92 5.94 -4.42
CA GLU A 260 19.74 5.06 -3.58
C GLU A 260 18.86 4.23 -2.63
N LEU A 261 17.89 4.87 -1.98
CA LEU A 261 16.99 4.21 -1.05
C LEU A 261 16.07 3.21 -1.75
N VAL A 262 15.60 3.56 -2.96
CA VAL A 262 14.83 2.65 -3.82
C VAL A 262 15.67 1.43 -4.21
N LEU A 263 16.92 1.64 -4.66
CA LEU A 263 17.83 0.54 -5.02
C LEU A 263 18.07 -0.40 -3.83
N ARG A 264 18.30 0.14 -2.63
CA ARG A 264 18.42 -0.65 -1.40
C ARG A 264 17.17 -1.52 -1.17
N CYS A 265 15.98 -0.94 -1.32
CA CYS A 265 14.73 -1.66 -1.18
C CYS A 265 14.60 -2.78 -2.22
N GLN A 266 14.91 -2.49 -3.50
CA GLN A 266 14.87 -3.47 -4.58
C GLN A 266 15.80 -4.65 -4.32
N GLN A 267 17.04 -4.39 -3.92
CA GLN A 267 18.02 -5.45 -3.62
C GLN A 267 17.54 -6.40 -2.52
N ILE A 268 16.98 -5.86 -1.42
CA ILE A 268 16.46 -6.67 -0.32
C ILE A 268 15.23 -7.46 -0.79
N ALA A 269 14.26 -6.80 -1.42
CA ALA A 269 13.01 -7.43 -1.83
C ALA A 269 13.22 -8.52 -2.91
N MET A 270 14.03 -8.26 -3.94
CA MET A 270 14.33 -9.22 -5.00
C MET A 270 15.00 -10.48 -4.45
N ARG A 271 16.01 -10.31 -3.58
CA ARG A 271 16.67 -11.43 -2.89
C ARG A 271 15.64 -12.25 -2.10
N ASN A 272 14.81 -11.58 -1.31
CA ASN A 272 13.84 -12.24 -0.44
C ASN A 272 12.70 -12.90 -1.22
N PHE A 273 12.22 -12.31 -2.32
CA PHE A 273 11.25 -12.99 -3.20
C PHE A 273 11.83 -14.21 -3.90
N LYS A 274 13.12 -14.19 -4.25
CA LYS A 274 13.80 -15.40 -4.74
C LYS A 274 13.77 -16.53 -3.70
N ILE A 275 14.05 -16.22 -2.43
CA ILE A 275 13.99 -17.20 -1.32
C ILE A 275 12.56 -17.75 -1.16
N ILE A 276 11.54 -16.88 -1.21
CA ILE A 276 10.13 -17.30 -1.12
C ILE A 276 9.78 -18.22 -2.30
N ARG A 277 10.18 -17.87 -3.53
CA ARG A 277 9.98 -18.70 -4.73
C ARG A 277 10.58 -20.08 -4.55
N GLU A 278 11.87 -20.15 -4.23
CA GLU A 278 12.58 -21.43 -4.02
C GLU A 278 11.97 -22.30 -2.91
N TRP A 279 11.32 -21.67 -1.92
CA TRP A 279 10.62 -22.37 -0.86
C TRP A 279 9.26 -22.90 -1.32
N ILE A 280 8.49 -22.12 -2.08
CA ILE A 280 7.20 -22.52 -2.65
C ILE A 280 7.41 -23.67 -3.66
N GLU A 281 8.42 -23.57 -4.54
CA GLU A 281 8.73 -24.61 -5.55
C GLU A 281 9.08 -25.99 -4.96
N LYS A 282 9.43 -26.04 -3.68
CA LYS A 282 9.69 -27.31 -2.95
C LYS A 282 8.43 -27.93 -2.33
N ARG A 283 7.26 -27.30 -2.54
CA ARG A 283 6.00 -27.72 -1.93
C ARG A 283 4.88 -27.76 -2.98
N ASP A 284 4.33 -28.94 -3.21
CA ASP A 284 3.25 -29.14 -4.18
C ASP A 284 1.90 -28.59 -3.69
N ASP A 285 1.79 -28.29 -2.40
CA ASP A 285 0.58 -27.82 -1.74
C ASP A 285 0.47 -26.30 -1.63
N LEU A 286 1.48 -25.55 -2.09
CA LEU A 286 1.51 -24.08 -2.09
C LEU A 286 1.59 -23.52 -3.50
N SER A 287 1.03 -22.34 -3.68
CA SER A 287 1.19 -21.57 -4.91
C SER A 287 1.10 -20.08 -4.66
N TRP A 288 1.56 -19.29 -5.61
CA TRP A 288 1.46 -17.83 -5.57
C TRP A 288 1.42 -17.23 -6.98
N VAL A 289 1.01 -15.99 -7.07
CA VAL A 289 1.33 -15.15 -8.23
C VAL A 289 2.57 -14.36 -7.87
N GLU A 290 3.63 -14.51 -8.66
CA GLU A 290 4.89 -13.83 -8.38
C GLU A 290 4.71 -12.31 -8.40
N PRO A 291 5.15 -11.58 -7.34
CA PRO A 291 5.03 -10.14 -7.28
C PRO A 291 5.85 -9.43 -8.35
N ALA A 292 5.29 -8.37 -8.93
CA ALA A 292 6.00 -7.47 -9.83
C ALA A 292 6.92 -6.48 -9.09
N GLY A 293 6.91 -6.53 -7.76
CA GLY A 293 7.67 -5.64 -6.88
C GLY A 293 7.03 -5.52 -5.50
N GLY A 294 7.27 -4.38 -4.85
CA GLY A 294 6.79 -4.14 -3.49
C GLY A 294 7.57 -4.92 -2.43
N THR A 295 6.95 -5.10 -1.29
CA THR A 295 7.57 -5.77 -0.13
C THR A 295 6.66 -6.84 0.47
N VAL A 296 5.58 -7.21 -0.21
CA VAL A 296 4.60 -8.22 0.25
C VAL A 296 4.17 -9.13 -0.88
N CYS A 297 3.77 -10.36 -0.55
CA CYS A 297 3.15 -11.30 -1.45
C CYS A 297 2.03 -12.08 -0.76
N MET A 298 1.15 -12.66 -1.57
CA MET A 298 0.11 -13.60 -1.14
C MET A 298 0.52 -15.02 -1.50
N ILE A 299 0.47 -15.92 -0.52
CA ILE A 299 0.72 -17.35 -0.70
C ILE A 299 -0.59 -18.09 -0.51
N LYS A 300 -1.00 -18.87 -1.52
CA LYS A 300 -2.19 -19.72 -1.48
C LYS A 300 -1.88 -20.96 -0.64
N LEU A 301 -2.75 -21.24 0.32
CA LEU A 301 -2.66 -22.37 1.23
C LEU A 301 -3.36 -23.59 0.66
N PRO A 302 -3.03 -24.80 1.15
CA PRO A 302 -3.82 -26.02 0.91
C PRO A 302 -5.28 -25.80 1.33
N ALA A 303 -6.22 -26.37 0.60
CA ALA A 303 -7.66 -26.23 0.91
C ALA A 303 -8.05 -26.72 2.31
N SER A 304 -7.24 -27.63 2.87
CA SER A 304 -7.41 -28.17 4.24
C SER A 304 -6.93 -27.20 5.33
N VAL A 305 -6.24 -26.09 5.01
CA VAL A 305 -5.62 -25.18 5.99
C VAL A 305 -6.35 -23.85 6.00
N ASP A 306 -6.97 -23.52 7.12
CA ASP A 306 -7.58 -22.19 7.36
C ASP A 306 -6.50 -21.17 7.72
N ALA A 307 -6.54 -19.98 7.08
CA ALA A 307 -5.52 -18.94 7.23
C ALA A 307 -5.46 -18.34 8.65
N SER A 308 -6.61 -18.17 9.29
CA SER A 308 -6.71 -17.59 10.64
C SER A 308 -6.25 -18.60 11.70
N VAL A 309 -6.55 -19.89 11.51
CA VAL A 309 -6.03 -20.99 12.36
C VAL A 309 -4.51 -21.09 12.22
N LEU A 310 -3.99 -21.10 10.99
CA LEU A 310 -2.55 -21.11 10.73
C LEU A 310 -1.84 -19.91 11.36
N SER A 311 -2.38 -18.70 11.19
CA SER A 311 -1.81 -17.47 11.76
C SER A 311 -1.78 -17.52 13.29
N THR A 312 -2.80 -18.09 13.92
CA THR A 312 -2.87 -18.28 15.37
C THR A 312 -1.84 -19.32 15.85
N LEU A 313 -1.76 -20.48 15.20
CA LEU A 313 -0.76 -21.51 15.52
C LEU A 313 0.67 -20.98 15.38
N LEU A 314 0.96 -20.26 14.29
CA LEU A 314 2.27 -19.63 14.06
C LEU A 314 2.65 -18.65 15.17
N ARG A 315 1.69 -17.82 15.58
CA ARG A 315 1.89 -16.82 16.63
C ARG A 315 2.15 -17.48 17.99
N GLU A 316 1.33 -18.46 18.37
CA GLU A 316 1.33 -19.02 19.72
C GLU A 316 2.42 -20.09 19.93
N LYS A 317 2.63 -20.94 18.94
CA LYS A 317 3.59 -22.05 19.06
C LYS A 317 4.96 -21.75 18.46
N TYR A 318 5.00 -20.97 17.36
CA TYR A 318 6.24 -20.75 16.61
C TYR A 318 6.80 -19.34 16.75
N GLY A 319 6.14 -18.44 17.52
CA GLY A 319 6.58 -17.05 17.68
C GLY A 319 6.72 -16.30 16.37
N THR A 320 5.94 -16.68 15.35
CA THR A 320 6.00 -16.17 13.98
C THR A 320 4.69 -15.47 13.63
N LEU A 321 4.79 -14.25 13.09
CA LEU A 321 3.63 -13.46 12.70
C LEU A 321 3.51 -13.39 11.19
N VAL A 322 2.33 -13.76 10.66
CA VAL A 322 1.89 -13.56 9.27
C VAL A 322 0.51 -12.91 9.26
N VAL A 323 0.08 -12.29 8.16
CA VAL A 323 -1.26 -11.73 8.06
C VAL A 323 -2.19 -12.73 7.38
N PRO A 324 -3.26 -13.19 8.06
CA PRO A 324 -4.28 -14.01 7.40
C PRO A 324 -5.06 -13.17 6.38
N SER A 325 -5.43 -13.81 5.29
CA SER A 325 -6.06 -13.12 4.15
C SER A 325 -7.49 -12.63 4.39
N ASP A 326 -8.11 -13.06 5.49
CA ASP A 326 -9.44 -12.60 5.90
C ASP A 326 -9.51 -11.08 6.02
N PHE A 327 -8.42 -10.41 6.43
CA PHE A 327 -8.33 -8.95 6.47
C PHE A 327 -8.36 -8.26 5.10
N PHE A 328 -8.26 -9.04 4.02
CA PHE A 328 -8.33 -8.55 2.63
C PHE A 328 -9.58 -9.07 1.90
N TRP A 329 -10.52 -9.69 2.63
CA TRP A 329 -11.78 -10.29 2.12
C TRP A 329 -11.57 -11.39 1.07
N VAL A 330 -10.50 -12.15 1.19
CA VAL A 330 -10.24 -13.36 0.41
C VAL A 330 -9.81 -14.47 1.35
N LYS A 331 -10.22 -15.71 1.06
CA LYS A 331 -9.92 -16.88 1.91
C LYS A 331 -8.83 -17.75 1.29
N GLY A 332 -8.14 -18.51 2.15
CA GLY A 332 -7.18 -19.52 1.72
C GLY A 332 -5.79 -18.98 1.37
N PHE A 333 -5.42 -17.81 1.88
CA PHE A 333 -4.10 -17.23 1.67
C PHE A 333 -3.53 -16.68 2.98
N ILE A 334 -2.21 -16.47 2.98
CA ILE A 334 -1.52 -15.61 3.94
C ILE A 334 -0.73 -14.54 3.19
N ARG A 335 -0.65 -13.34 3.76
CA ARG A 335 0.27 -12.31 3.27
C ARG A 335 1.57 -12.38 4.05
N VAL A 336 2.68 -12.47 3.32
CA VAL A 336 4.04 -12.55 3.84
C VAL A 336 4.84 -11.35 3.33
N SER A 337 5.68 -10.79 4.18
CA SER A 337 6.59 -9.70 3.82
C SER A 337 7.92 -10.23 3.26
N ALA A 338 8.48 -9.47 2.33
CA ALA A 338 9.85 -9.63 1.81
C ALA A 338 10.78 -8.47 2.23
N GLY A 339 10.35 -7.63 3.18
CA GLY A 339 11.06 -6.40 3.57
C GLY A 339 12.04 -6.53 4.74
N MET A 340 12.31 -7.76 5.25
CA MET A 340 13.14 -8.01 6.43
C MET A 340 14.51 -8.61 6.09
N ASP A 341 15.29 -8.86 7.15
CA ASP A 341 16.55 -9.58 7.05
C ASP A 341 16.32 -11.03 6.59
N GLU A 342 17.26 -11.56 5.81
CA GLU A 342 17.17 -12.88 5.18
C GLU A 342 16.98 -14.02 6.21
N ASP A 343 17.71 -14.00 7.31
CA ASP A 343 17.64 -15.03 8.35
C ASP A 343 16.25 -15.07 9.00
N VAL A 344 15.63 -13.92 9.22
CA VAL A 344 14.27 -13.80 9.75
C VAL A 344 13.27 -14.42 8.77
N LEU A 345 13.43 -14.12 7.47
CA LEU A 345 12.57 -14.68 6.42
C LEU A 345 12.71 -16.20 6.35
N ARG A 346 13.92 -16.73 6.25
CA ARG A 346 14.18 -18.19 6.16
C ARG A 346 13.61 -18.95 7.36
N GLN A 347 13.81 -18.42 8.56
CA GLN A 347 13.25 -19.04 9.76
C GLN A 347 11.71 -18.98 9.76
N GLY A 348 11.12 -17.86 9.32
CA GLY A 348 9.67 -17.71 9.21
C GLY A 348 9.06 -18.69 8.20
N LEU A 349 9.64 -18.83 7.02
CA LEU A 349 9.18 -19.80 6.01
C LEU A 349 9.27 -21.24 6.52
N LYS A 350 10.35 -21.59 7.24
CA LYS A 350 10.48 -22.89 7.90
C LYS A 350 9.36 -23.13 8.93
N ASN A 351 9.02 -22.11 9.71
CA ASN A 351 7.95 -22.23 10.71
C ASN A 351 6.57 -22.34 10.03
N ILE A 352 6.34 -21.60 8.94
CA ILE A 352 5.10 -21.70 8.14
C ILE A 352 4.95 -23.13 7.61
N GLY A 353 6.00 -23.72 7.02
CA GLY A 353 5.97 -25.09 6.54
C GLY A 353 5.57 -26.09 7.63
N LYS A 354 6.27 -26.04 8.78
CA LYS A 354 5.95 -26.92 9.93
C LYS A 354 4.52 -26.77 10.45
N ALA A 355 4.01 -25.54 10.48
CA ALA A 355 2.65 -25.31 10.96
C ALA A 355 1.59 -25.83 9.97
N ILE A 356 1.85 -25.72 8.66
CA ILE A 356 1.00 -26.30 7.61
C ILE A 356 0.98 -27.83 7.74
N ASP A 357 2.16 -28.47 7.82
CA ASP A 357 2.29 -29.92 7.94
C ASP A 357 1.53 -30.42 9.19
N GLN A 358 1.71 -29.78 10.34
CA GLN A 358 0.97 -30.12 11.56
C GLN A 358 -0.56 -30.03 11.38
N LEU A 359 -1.07 -28.95 10.73
CA LEU A 359 -2.53 -28.79 10.53
C LEU A 359 -3.11 -29.79 9.54
N GLN A 360 -2.30 -30.34 8.63
CA GLN A 360 -2.70 -31.42 7.72
C GLN A 360 -2.72 -32.79 8.44
N ASP A 361 -1.70 -33.07 9.26
CA ASP A 361 -1.61 -34.30 10.05
C ASP A 361 -2.73 -34.42 11.09
N ASP A 362 -3.07 -33.30 11.78
CA ASP A 362 -4.14 -33.25 12.78
C ASP A 362 -5.55 -33.51 12.18
N ARG A 363 -5.69 -33.53 10.85
CA ARG A 363 -6.94 -33.79 10.13
C ARG A 363 -7.00 -35.15 9.44
N SER A 364 -5.85 -35.85 9.35
CA SER A 364 -5.72 -37.20 8.78
C SER A 364 -6.04 -38.27 9.82
#